data_63cda541309b86e8b86e38fadf9e4ae3
#
_entry.id   63cda541309b86e8b86e38fadf9e4ae3
#
_cell.length_a   1.000
_cell.length_b   1.000
_cell.length_c   1.000
_cell.angle_alpha   90.00
_cell.angle_beta   90.00
_cell.angle_gamma   90.00
#
_symmetry.space_group_name_H-M   'P 1'
#
loop_
_entity.id
_entity.type
_entity.pdbx_description
1 polymer ?
#
loop_
_entity_poly.entity_id
_entity_poly.type
_entity_poly.pdbx_seq_one_letter_code
_entity_poly.pdbx_strand_id
1 'polypeptide(L)'
;MIQFLDANTTGVIGHIKRLNNNKGTHVVLYVNYIDERGNQIGRERLCVFLYNDAERTVLKNNAKPGDTLIIREGKLSLNQTEENGELVSKPTILCTWYKQVSVVAGNNHQALISRNHTAVA
;
A
#
# COMPACT_ATOMS: atom_id res chain seq x y z
N MET A 1 -3.48 16.27 18.65
CA MET A 1 -2.24 16.27 17.85
C MET A 1 -2.21 15.05 16.95
N ILE A 2 -1.96 15.25 15.67
CA ILE A 2 -1.79 14.14 14.75
C ILE A 2 -0.34 13.70 14.82
N GLN A 3 -0.12 12.44 15.15
CA GLN A 3 1.21 11.86 15.14
C GLN A 3 1.38 10.97 13.92
N PHE A 4 2.51 11.11 13.25
CA PHE A 4 2.87 10.27 12.12
C PHE A 4 3.95 9.28 12.56
N LEU A 5 3.72 8.03 12.24
CA LEU A 5 4.68 6.95 12.46
C LEU A 5 5.29 6.57 11.12
N ASP A 6 6.58 6.24 11.13
CA ASP A 6 7.20 5.71 9.92
C ASP A 6 6.73 4.27 9.72
N ALA A 7 6.33 3.98 8.49
CA ALA A 7 5.82 2.66 8.14
C ALA A 7 6.53 2.10 6.92
N ASN A 8 6.95 0.85 7.04
CA ASN A 8 7.45 0.07 5.91
C ASN A 8 6.41 -0.99 5.61
N THR A 9 5.94 -1.02 4.38
CA THR A 9 4.93 -2.00 4.02
C THR A 9 5.06 -2.39 2.55
N THR A 10 4.62 -3.59 2.25
CA THR A 10 4.57 -4.10 0.89
C THR A 10 3.19 -4.70 0.67
N GLY A 11 2.55 -4.29 -0.39
CA GLY A 11 1.20 -4.78 -0.66
C GLY A 11 0.91 -4.83 -2.15
N VAL A 12 -0.20 -5.46 -2.49
CA VAL A 12 -0.68 -5.55 -3.86
C VAL A 12 -1.68 -4.43 -4.11
N ILE A 13 -1.47 -3.70 -5.20
CA ILE A 13 -2.39 -2.63 -5.59
C ILE A 13 -3.73 -3.25 -6.00
N GLY A 14 -4.79 -2.89 -5.29
CA GLY A 14 -6.14 -3.29 -5.63
C GLY A 14 -6.87 -2.24 -6.45
N HIS A 15 -6.53 -0.98 -6.23
CA HIS A 15 -7.15 0.15 -6.92
C HIS A 15 -6.19 1.32 -6.93
N ILE A 16 -6.21 2.08 -8.01
CA ILE A 16 -5.41 3.30 -8.13
C ILE A 16 -6.27 4.37 -8.79
N LYS A 17 -6.30 5.57 -8.20
CA LYS A 17 -7.13 6.67 -8.68
C LYS A 17 -6.41 7.99 -8.49
N ARG A 18 -6.29 8.77 -9.56
CA ARG A 18 -5.80 10.13 -9.45
C ARG A 18 -6.88 11.01 -8.83
N LEU A 19 -6.46 11.85 -7.89
CA LEU A 19 -7.37 12.77 -7.23
C LEU A 19 -7.67 13.97 -8.14
N ASN A 20 -8.82 14.60 -7.91
CA ASN A 20 -9.25 15.74 -8.70
C ASN A 20 -8.22 16.88 -8.65
N ASN A 21 -8.07 17.61 -9.76
CA ASN A 21 -7.15 18.74 -9.89
C ASN A 21 -5.68 18.37 -9.71
N ASN A 22 -5.33 17.12 -10.01
CA ASN A 22 -3.95 16.63 -9.90
C ASN A 22 -3.35 16.79 -8.51
N LYS A 23 -4.16 16.62 -7.47
CA LYS A 23 -3.74 16.75 -6.07
C LYS A 23 -3.25 15.44 -5.46
N GLY A 24 -2.65 14.59 -6.26
CA GLY A 24 -2.10 13.34 -5.79
C GLY A 24 -2.82 12.12 -6.37
N THR A 25 -2.37 10.97 -5.93
CA THR A 25 -2.94 9.68 -6.35
C THR A 25 -3.28 8.86 -5.11
N HIS A 26 -4.47 8.32 -5.09
CA HIS A 26 -4.92 7.43 -4.04
C HIS A 26 -4.75 5.98 -4.50
N VAL A 27 -4.11 5.17 -3.66
CA VAL A 27 -3.88 3.75 -3.93
C VAL A 27 -4.47 2.95 -2.79
N VAL A 28 -5.23 1.92 -3.12
CA VAL A 28 -5.67 0.93 -2.16
C VAL A 28 -4.73 -0.25 -2.24
N LEU A 29 -4.05 -0.55 -1.12
CA LEU A 29 -3.16 -1.70 -1.01
C LEU A 29 -3.81 -2.80 -0.19
N TYR A 30 -3.58 -4.04 -0.59
CA TYR A 30 -3.91 -5.20 0.20
C TYR A 30 -2.64 -5.81 0.75
N VAL A 31 -2.55 -5.89 2.07
CA VAL A 31 -1.40 -6.41 2.79
C VAL A 31 -1.83 -7.66 3.54
N ASN A 32 -1.11 -8.75 3.34
CA ASN A 32 -1.37 -9.99 4.05
C ASN A 32 -0.53 -10.05 5.31
N TYR A 33 -1.16 -10.39 6.43
CA TYR A 33 -0.45 -10.69 7.67
C TYR A 33 -0.12 -12.16 7.71
N ILE A 34 1.10 -12.45 8.10
CA ILE A 34 1.56 -13.83 8.23
C ILE A 34 2.04 -14.06 9.67
N ASP A 35 1.89 -15.28 10.17
CA ASP A 35 2.40 -15.66 11.47
C ASP A 35 3.89 -16.06 11.37
N GLU A 36 4.46 -16.50 12.49
CA GLU A 36 5.87 -16.91 12.57
C GLU A 36 6.20 -18.09 11.65
N ARG A 37 5.20 -18.87 11.29
CA ARG A 37 5.34 -20.06 10.43
C ARG A 37 5.13 -19.75 8.96
N GLY A 38 4.83 -18.47 8.62
CA GLY A 38 4.54 -18.06 7.26
C GLY A 38 3.10 -18.28 6.81
N ASN A 39 2.20 -18.68 7.71
CA ASN A 39 0.79 -18.87 7.39
C ASN A 39 0.07 -17.52 7.37
N GLN A 40 -0.79 -17.33 6.38
CA GLN A 40 -1.60 -16.12 6.32
C GLN A 40 -2.67 -16.16 7.41
N ILE A 41 -2.64 -15.18 8.31
CA ILE A 41 -3.57 -15.08 9.43
C ILE A 41 -4.55 -13.92 9.29
N GLY A 42 -4.36 -13.08 8.30
CA GLY A 42 -5.26 -11.95 8.06
C GLY A 42 -4.85 -11.15 6.86
N ARG A 43 -5.73 -10.25 6.48
CA ARG A 43 -5.52 -9.33 5.35
C ARG A 43 -6.03 -7.96 5.74
N GLU A 44 -5.25 -6.94 5.41
CA GLU A 44 -5.61 -5.55 5.69
C GLU A 44 -5.70 -4.76 4.40
N ARG A 45 -6.65 -3.85 4.37
CA ARG A 45 -6.80 -2.89 3.28
C ARG A 45 -6.27 -1.56 3.76
N LEU A 46 -5.24 -1.05 3.11
CA LEU A 46 -4.61 0.21 3.46
C LEU A 46 -4.86 1.25 2.39
N CYS A 47 -5.13 2.49 2.81
CA CYS A 47 -5.20 3.63 1.92
C CYS A 47 -3.85 4.32 1.87
N VAL A 48 -3.32 4.53 0.68
CA VAL A 48 -2.04 5.19 0.47
C VAL A 48 -2.27 6.42 -0.39
N PHE A 49 -1.76 7.55 0.05
CA PHE A 49 -1.80 8.79 -0.72
C PHE A 49 -0.39 9.12 -1.20
N LEU A 50 -0.25 9.31 -2.50
CA LEU A 50 1.02 9.60 -3.16
C LEU A 50 0.98 11.01 -3.71
N TYR A 51 1.99 11.79 -3.38
CA TYR A 51 2.15 13.17 -3.84
C TYR A 51 3.54 13.39 -4.39
N ASN A 52 3.72 14.45 -5.16
CA ASN A 52 5.02 14.92 -5.62
C ASN A 52 5.83 13.82 -6.32
N ASP A 53 7.06 13.60 -5.89
CA ASP A 53 7.98 12.67 -6.54
C ASP A 53 7.57 11.20 -6.35
N ALA A 54 6.93 10.87 -5.23
CA ALA A 54 6.40 9.52 -5.03
C ALA A 54 5.29 9.22 -6.04
N GLU A 55 4.39 10.16 -6.27
CA GLU A 55 3.35 10.02 -7.28
C GLU A 55 3.95 9.84 -8.68
N ARG A 56 4.90 10.69 -9.04
CA ARG A 56 5.55 10.60 -10.35
C ARG A 56 6.24 9.26 -10.56
N THR A 57 6.90 8.76 -9.52
CA THR A 57 7.59 7.46 -9.59
C THR A 57 6.60 6.33 -9.88
N VAL A 58 5.48 6.32 -9.19
CA VAL A 58 4.46 5.28 -9.37
C VAL A 58 3.83 5.38 -10.78
N LEU A 59 3.48 6.59 -11.20
CA LEU A 59 2.88 6.79 -12.52
C LEU A 59 3.86 6.51 -13.66
N LYS A 60 5.13 6.87 -13.50
CA LYS A 60 6.18 6.61 -14.50
C LYS A 60 6.38 5.11 -14.71
N ASN A 61 6.20 4.33 -13.68
CA ASN A 61 6.33 2.87 -13.76
C ASN A 61 5.03 2.19 -14.21
N ASN A 62 4.03 2.96 -14.62
CA ASN A 62 2.77 2.45 -15.12
C ASN A 62 2.10 1.48 -14.14
N ALA A 63 2.13 1.83 -12.86
CA ALA A 63 1.53 1.00 -11.82
C ALA A 63 0.03 0.81 -12.07
N LYS A 64 -0.44 -0.39 -11.85
CA LYS A 64 -1.84 -0.77 -12.09
C LYS A 64 -2.27 -1.82 -11.06
N PRO A 65 -3.57 -2.07 -10.92
CA PRO A 65 -4.04 -3.14 -10.05
C PRO A 65 -3.35 -4.48 -10.38
N GLY A 66 -2.94 -5.18 -9.33
CA GLY A 66 -2.17 -6.42 -9.44
C GLY A 66 -0.67 -6.23 -9.29
N ASP A 67 -0.15 -5.03 -9.48
CA ASP A 67 1.26 -4.74 -9.23
C ASP A 67 1.53 -4.66 -7.73
N THR A 68 2.78 -4.84 -7.35
CA THR A 68 3.21 -4.71 -5.95
C THR A 68 3.79 -3.32 -5.72
N LEU A 69 3.34 -2.68 -4.65
CA LEU A 69 3.90 -1.42 -4.20
C LEU A 69 4.67 -1.65 -2.91
N ILE A 70 5.93 -1.25 -2.91
CA ILE A 70 6.80 -1.32 -1.74
C ILE A 70 6.94 0.09 -1.19
N ILE A 71 6.62 0.26 0.09
CA ILE A 71 6.70 1.55 0.77
C ILE A 71 7.76 1.48 1.85
N ARG A 72 8.66 2.47 1.88
CA ARG A 72 9.70 2.62 2.88
C ARG A 72 9.52 3.97 3.56
N GLU A 73 9.46 3.96 4.88
CA GLU A 73 9.36 5.16 5.68
C GLU A 73 8.18 6.06 5.27
N GLY A 74 7.09 5.45 4.84
CA GLY A 74 5.85 6.17 4.61
C GLY A 74 5.33 6.73 5.93
N LYS A 75 4.63 7.84 5.88
CA LYS A 75 4.06 8.44 7.09
C LYS A 75 2.69 7.83 7.35
N LEU A 76 2.60 7.03 8.40
CA LEU A 76 1.36 6.39 8.81
C LEU A 76 0.57 7.32 9.73
N SER A 77 -0.67 7.56 9.39
CA SER A 77 -1.63 8.28 10.19
C SER A 77 -2.82 7.39 10.49
N LEU A 78 -3.28 7.40 11.72
CA LEU A 78 -4.51 6.72 12.11
C LEU A 78 -5.63 7.75 12.16
N ASN A 79 -6.45 7.76 11.13
CA ASN A 79 -7.62 8.63 11.08
C ASN A 79 -8.79 7.95 11.76
N GLN A 80 -9.44 8.67 12.68
CA GLN A 80 -10.64 8.18 13.34
C GLN A 80 -11.86 8.76 12.64
N THR A 81 -12.76 7.88 12.26
CA THR A 81 -14.06 8.26 11.72
C THR A 81 -15.15 7.61 12.55
N GLU A 82 -16.31 8.24 12.58
CA GLU A 82 -17.48 7.69 13.24
C GLU A 82 -18.32 6.91 12.24
N GLU A 83 -18.51 5.62 12.50
CA GLU A 83 -19.35 4.76 11.69
C GLU A 83 -20.34 4.04 12.61
N ASN A 84 -21.63 4.20 12.37
CA ASN A 84 -22.69 3.56 13.16
C ASN A 84 -22.58 3.85 14.67
N GLY A 85 -22.15 5.07 15.04
CA GLY A 85 -21.99 5.46 16.42
C GLY A 85 -20.71 5.01 17.09
N GLU A 86 -19.82 4.33 16.36
CA GLU A 86 -18.54 3.86 16.88
C GLU A 86 -17.38 4.57 16.21
N LEU A 87 -16.31 4.81 16.97
CA LEU A 87 -15.08 5.36 16.44
C LEU A 87 -14.27 4.25 15.79
N VAL A 88 -13.98 4.40 14.50
CA VAL A 88 -13.18 3.45 13.73
C VAL A 88 -11.90 4.12 13.31
N SER A 89 -10.77 3.46 13.56
CA SER A 89 -9.46 3.92 13.12
C SER A 89 -9.14 3.36 11.75
N LYS A 90 -8.83 4.24 10.79
CA LYS A 90 -8.45 3.84 9.43
C LYS A 90 -7.01 4.24 9.17
N PRO A 91 -6.10 3.26 9.01
CA PRO A 91 -4.71 3.58 8.72
C PRO A 91 -4.57 4.16 7.32
N THR A 92 -3.82 5.24 7.22
CA THR A 92 -3.54 5.93 5.97
C THR A 92 -2.05 6.19 5.89
N ILE A 93 -1.44 5.91 4.75
CA ILE A 93 -0.01 6.12 4.55
C ILE A 93 0.18 7.23 3.52
N LEU A 94 1.08 8.15 3.82
CA LEU A 94 1.41 9.28 2.97
C LEU A 94 2.85 9.15 2.49
N CYS A 95 3.07 9.24 1.18
CA CYS A 95 4.40 9.23 0.57
C CYS A 95 4.54 10.44 -0.36
N THR A 96 5.68 11.15 -0.23
CA THR A 96 5.96 12.33 -1.04
C THR A 96 7.29 12.22 -1.79
N TRP A 97 8.18 11.35 -1.35
CA TRP A 97 9.55 11.26 -1.87
C TRP A 97 9.74 9.99 -2.68
N TYR A 98 10.47 10.10 -3.79
CA TYR A 98 10.62 8.98 -4.73
C TYR A 98 11.26 7.74 -4.12
N LYS A 99 12.15 7.90 -3.13
CA LYS A 99 12.80 6.76 -2.46
C LYS A 99 11.85 6.00 -1.54
N GLN A 100 10.69 6.56 -1.22
CA GLN A 100 9.72 5.89 -0.36
C GLN A 100 8.95 4.81 -1.09
N VAL A 101 8.96 4.79 -2.42
CA VAL A 101 8.12 3.89 -3.20
C VAL A 101 8.91 3.13 -4.25
N SER A 102 8.55 1.87 -4.45
CA SER A 102 9.02 1.05 -5.57
C SER A 102 7.86 0.21 -6.08
N VAL A 103 7.82 0.02 -7.40
CA VAL A 103 6.76 -0.75 -8.05
C VAL A 103 7.37 -2.00 -8.68
N VAL A 104 6.77 -3.15 -8.40
CA VAL A 104 7.12 -4.42 -9.04
C VAL A 104 5.93 -4.84 -9.89
N ALA A 105 6.18 -5.10 -11.16
CA ALA A 105 5.12 -5.44 -12.11
C ALA A 105 4.38 -6.71 -11.70
N GLY A 106 3.06 -6.72 -11.93
CA GLY A 106 2.19 -7.79 -11.48
C GLY A 106 2.52 -9.16 -12.06
N ASN A 107 2.92 -9.24 -13.31
CA ASN A 107 3.31 -10.51 -13.92
C ASN A 107 4.55 -11.11 -13.24
N ASN A 108 5.53 -10.28 -12.86
CA ASN A 108 6.68 -10.74 -12.09
C ASN A 108 6.26 -11.14 -10.69
N HIS A 109 5.36 -10.39 -10.08
CA HIS A 109 4.81 -10.69 -8.77
C HIS A 109 4.07 -12.03 -8.78
N GLN A 110 3.26 -12.28 -9.80
CA GLN A 110 2.54 -13.53 -9.95
C GLN A 110 3.50 -14.71 -10.08
N ALA A 111 4.56 -14.57 -10.85
CA ALA A 111 5.56 -15.62 -10.99
C ALA A 111 6.23 -15.93 -9.64
N LEU A 112 6.56 -14.91 -8.86
CA LEU A 112 7.15 -15.08 -7.54
C LEU A 112 6.17 -15.74 -6.57
N ILE A 113 4.92 -15.32 -6.57
CA ILE A 113 3.88 -15.94 -5.75
C ILE A 113 3.71 -17.41 -6.11
N SER A 114 3.66 -17.74 -7.38
CA SER A 114 3.50 -19.11 -7.83
C SER A 114 4.64 -20.00 -7.35
N ARG A 115 5.88 -19.49 -7.42
CA ARG A 115 7.05 -20.21 -6.90
C ARG A 115 6.96 -20.41 -5.40
N ASN A 116 6.58 -19.38 -4.68
CA ASN A 116 6.48 -19.42 -3.23
C ASN A 116 5.36 -20.37 -2.80
N HIS A 117 4.24 -20.38 -3.51
CA HIS A 117 3.16 -21.33 -3.26
C HIS A 117 3.64 -22.76 -3.46
N THR A 118 4.39 -23.00 -4.52
CA THR A 118 4.94 -24.33 -4.79
C THR A 118 5.91 -24.74 -3.70
N ALA A 119 6.70 -23.82 -3.19
CA ALA A 119 7.67 -24.10 -2.13
C ALA A 119 7.04 -24.23 -0.76
N VAL A 120 5.94 -23.53 -0.51
CA VAL A 120 5.28 -23.47 0.80
C VAL A 120 4.10 -24.45 0.90
N ALA A 121 3.49 -24.73 -0.21
CA ALA A 121 2.37 -25.69 -0.27
C ALA A 121 2.88 -27.15 -0.21
#